data_da0c437400f2785e4a510e744927c85a
#
_entry.id   da0c437400f2785e4a510e744927c85a
#
_cell.length_a   1.000
_cell.length_b   1.000
_cell.length_c   1.000
_cell.angle_alpha   90.00
_cell.angle_beta   90.00
_cell.angle_gamma   90.00
#
_symmetry.space_group_name_H-M   'P 1'
#
loop_
_entity.id
_entity.type
_entity.pdbx_description
1 polymer ?
#
loop_
_entity_poly.entity_id
_entity_poly.type
_entity_poly.pdbx_seq_one_letter_code
_entity_poly.pdbx_strand_id
1 'polypeptide(L)'
;LAYFQAYSNTYAPLDVLKRRYEEALAVDDVVGLVIGTRPDCISTELLDYLEELNSRTFLIVEYGIESVNDDTLRHINRGHDFECSRRAIELTHDRGILTGGHIILGLPGEDREENIRQASIVSDLKLDILKIHQLQIIRGTQLADEYMQQPFKLFTPDEYIDTCIAYLERLRSDIIV
;
A
#
# COMPACT_ATOMS: atom_id res chain seq x y z
N LEU A 1 3.74 15.41 -10.20
CA LEU A 1 4.15 14.01 -10.22
C LEU A 1 3.26 13.20 -11.16
N ALA A 2 3.82 12.24 -11.90
CA ALA A 2 3.03 11.23 -12.59
C ALA A 2 2.74 10.06 -11.63
N TYR A 3 1.47 9.66 -11.54
CA TYR A 3 1.03 8.61 -10.60
C TYR A 3 0.57 7.36 -11.35
N PHE A 4 1.32 6.30 -11.18
CA PHE A 4 0.98 4.95 -11.62
C PHE A 4 0.16 4.26 -10.53
N GLN A 5 -1.17 4.39 -10.59
CA GLN A 5 -2.07 3.93 -9.54
C GLN A 5 -2.73 2.58 -9.83
N ALA A 6 -3.16 2.34 -11.06
CA ALA A 6 -3.98 1.17 -11.38
C ALA A 6 -3.17 -0.13 -11.40
N TYR A 7 -3.64 -1.14 -10.67
CA TYR A 7 -3.02 -2.47 -10.59
C TYR A 7 -1.61 -2.48 -9.99
N SER A 8 -0.77 -3.47 -10.41
CA SER A 8 0.62 -3.60 -9.96
C SER A 8 1.56 -3.02 -11.01
N ASN A 9 2.06 -1.81 -10.78
CA ASN A 9 2.83 -1.07 -11.78
C ASN A 9 4.31 -1.46 -11.85
N THR A 10 4.68 -2.54 -11.16
CA THR A 10 6.00 -3.18 -11.23
C THR A 10 5.94 -4.61 -11.79
N TYR A 11 4.75 -5.07 -12.20
CA TYR A 11 4.54 -6.41 -12.75
C TYR A 11 4.63 -6.40 -14.28
N ALA A 12 5.86 -6.28 -14.77
CA ALA A 12 6.21 -6.40 -16.20
C ALA A 12 7.73 -6.65 -16.35
N PRO A 13 8.23 -7.06 -17.53
CA PRO A 13 9.66 -7.07 -17.82
C PRO A 13 10.29 -5.71 -17.58
N LEU A 14 11.54 -5.68 -17.07
CA LEU A 14 12.21 -4.46 -16.65
C LEU A 14 12.35 -3.41 -17.76
N ASP A 15 12.60 -3.84 -18.99
CA ASP A 15 12.70 -2.95 -20.16
C ASP A 15 11.36 -2.25 -20.46
N VAL A 16 10.24 -2.95 -20.24
CA VAL A 16 8.89 -2.38 -20.39
C VAL A 16 8.62 -1.35 -19.29
N LEU A 17 8.99 -1.65 -18.05
CA LEU A 17 8.84 -0.73 -16.92
C LEU A 17 9.69 0.54 -17.13
N LYS A 18 10.96 0.38 -17.48
CA LYS A 18 11.86 1.48 -17.80
C LYS A 18 11.26 2.41 -18.85
N ARG A 19 10.83 1.84 -19.97
CA ARG A 19 10.21 2.64 -21.03
C ARG A 19 9.01 3.43 -20.55
N ARG A 20 8.09 2.82 -19.79
CA ARG A 20 6.89 3.49 -19.27
C ARG A 20 7.22 4.62 -18.31
N TYR A 21 8.18 4.42 -17.42
CA TYR A 21 8.57 5.45 -16.46
C TYR A 21 9.30 6.62 -17.16
N GLU A 22 10.18 6.33 -18.12
CA GLU A 22 10.85 7.37 -18.91
C GLU A 22 9.87 8.14 -19.81
N GLU A 23 8.89 7.47 -20.43
CA GLU A 23 7.82 8.12 -21.18
C GLU A 23 7.01 9.08 -20.30
N ALA A 24 6.70 8.70 -19.07
CA ALA A 24 5.99 9.59 -18.13
C ALA A 24 6.85 10.78 -17.69
N LEU A 25 8.14 10.58 -17.46
CA LEU A 25 9.07 11.64 -17.09
C LEU A 25 9.40 12.59 -18.25
N ALA A 26 9.22 12.14 -19.49
CA ALA A 26 9.42 12.98 -20.68
C ALA A 26 8.27 13.99 -20.92
N VAL A 27 7.18 13.88 -20.18
CA VAL A 27 6.06 14.83 -20.26
C VAL A 27 6.44 16.14 -19.56
N ASP A 28 6.22 17.27 -20.22
CA ASP A 28 6.50 18.59 -19.67
C ASP A 28 5.87 18.78 -18.28
N ASP A 29 6.61 19.41 -17.37
CA ASP A 29 6.22 19.68 -15.98
C ASP A 29 6.09 18.44 -15.07
N VAL A 30 6.40 17.24 -15.52
CA VAL A 30 6.51 16.05 -14.66
C VAL A 30 7.89 16.05 -13.98
N VAL A 31 7.90 16.26 -12.67
CA VAL A 31 9.13 16.36 -11.85
C VAL A 31 9.40 15.10 -11.03
N GLY A 32 8.65 14.05 -11.22
CA GLY A 32 8.84 12.78 -10.50
C GLY A 32 7.67 11.82 -10.64
N LEU A 33 7.84 10.64 -10.03
CA LEU A 33 6.89 9.54 -10.12
C LEU A 33 6.38 9.10 -8.75
N VAL A 34 5.13 8.65 -8.72
CA VAL A 34 4.57 7.82 -7.65
C VAL A 34 4.17 6.47 -8.27
N ILE A 35 4.70 5.38 -7.75
CA ILE A 35 4.48 4.03 -8.29
C ILE A 35 3.75 3.19 -7.26
N GLY A 36 2.43 3.02 -7.45
CA GLY A 36 1.61 2.11 -6.64
C GLY A 36 1.76 0.67 -7.11
N THR A 37 2.06 -0.26 -6.20
CA THR A 37 2.28 -1.66 -6.55
C THR A 37 1.98 -2.62 -5.41
N ARG A 38 2.06 -3.92 -5.72
CA ARG A 38 2.03 -5.01 -4.74
C ARG A 38 3.45 -5.31 -4.24
N PRO A 39 3.61 -5.65 -2.95
CA PRO A 39 4.93 -5.93 -2.38
C PRO A 39 5.61 -7.17 -2.98
N ASP A 40 4.84 -8.17 -3.44
CA ASP A 40 5.35 -9.38 -4.10
C ASP A 40 5.78 -9.17 -5.56
N CYS A 41 5.61 -7.96 -6.11
CA CYS A 41 5.98 -7.60 -7.47
C CYS A 41 7.26 -6.76 -7.55
N ILE A 42 8.17 -6.91 -6.58
CA ILE A 42 9.46 -6.21 -6.53
C ILE A 42 10.60 -7.22 -6.72
N SER A 43 11.53 -6.88 -7.62
CA SER A 43 12.78 -7.62 -7.80
C SER A 43 14.00 -6.74 -7.48
N THR A 44 15.13 -7.35 -7.19
CA THR A 44 16.38 -6.63 -6.96
C THR A 44 16.78 -5.78 -8.17
N GLU A 45 16.67 -6.33 -9.38
CA GLU A 45 17.01 -5.61 -10.62
C GLU A 45 16.13 -4.37 -10.83
N LEU A 46 14.84 -4.47 -10.47
CA LEU A 46 13.95 -3.32 -10.52
C LEU A 46 14.34 -2.29 -9.47
N LEU A 47 14.62 -2.70 -8.24
CA LEU A 47 15.04 -1.80 -7.17
C LEU A 47 16.33 -1.07 -7.52
N ASP A 48 17.30 -1.73 -8.13
CA ASP A 48 18.56 -1.12 -8.57
C ASP A 48 18.31 -0.04 -9.63
N TYR A 49 17.38 -0.27 -10.54
CA TYR A 49 16.94 0.75 -11.49
C TYR A 49 16.17 1.91 -10.82
N LEU A 50 15.29 1.61 -9.86
CA LEU A 50 14.55 2.65 -9.13
C LEU A 50 15.47 3.50 -8.26
N GLU A 51 16.55 2.94 -7.72
CA GLU A 51 17.60 3.68 -7.01
C GLU A 51 18.33 4.66 -7.95
N GLU A 52 18.73 4.19 -9.15
CA GLU A 52 19.27 5.07 -10.18
C GLU A 52 18.28 6.18 -10.54
N LEU A 53 17.01 5.82 -10.77
CA LEU A 53 15.96 6.77 -11.10
C LEU A 53 15.77 7.82 -9.98
N ASN A 54 15.78 7.40 -8.72
CA ASN A 54 15.65 8.26 -7.54
C ASN A 54 16.82 9.27 -7.42
N SER A 55 17.99 8.96 -7.97
CA SER A 55 19.14 9.89 -7.96
C SER A 55 18.95 11.12 -8.86
N ARG A 56 18.00 11.08 -9.80
CA ARG A 56 17.78 12.13 -10.82
C ARG A 56 16.36 12.68 -10.87
N THR A 57 15.41 12.08 -10.13
CA THR A 57 14.04 12.57 -10.07
C THR A 57 13.41 12.26 -8.71
N PHE A 58 12.31 12.92 -8.38
CA PHE A 58 11.57 12.60 -7.17
C PHE A 58 10.79 11.29 -7.35
N LEU A 59 10.94 10.35 -6.43
CA LEU A 59 10.35 9.02 -6.53
C LEU A 59 9.72 8.58 -5.22
N ILE A 60 8.49 8.09 -5.30
CA ILE A 60 7.79 7.40 -4.23
C ILE A 60 7.35 6.02 -4.74
N VAL A 61 7.58 4.98 -3.95
CA VAL A 61 7.00 3.65 -4.19
C VAL A 61 5.97 3.36 -3.11
N GLU A 62 4.72 3.12 -3.51
CA GLU A 62 3.59 2.86 -2.61
C GLU A 62 3.17 1.40 -2.66
N TYR A 63 3.13 0.76 -1.51
CA TYR A 63 2.78 -0.66 -1.36
C TYR A 63 1.38 -0.85 -0.80
N GLY A 64 0.56 -1.64 -1.50
CA GLY A 64 -0.70 -2.12 -0.95
C GLY A 64 -0.45 -3.19 0.11
N ILE A 65 -0.29 -2.78 1.36
CA ILE A 65 -0.16 -3.65 2.54
C ILE A 65 -1.51 -4.28 2.86
N GLU A 66 -2.54 -3.46 2.88
CA GLU A 66 -3.96 -3.67 3.16
C GLU A 66 -4.24 -4.08 4.61
N SER A 67 -3.53 -5.08 5.16
CA SER A 67 -3.60 -5.54 6.55
C SER A 67 -2.25 -6.08 7.01
N VAL A 68 -2.02 -6.12 8.32
CA VAL A 68 -0.88 -6.83 8.92
C VAL A 68 -1.26 -8.24 9.39
N ASN A 69 -2.52 -8.63 9.23
CA ASN A 69 -3.05 -9.94 9.63
C ASN A 69 -3.05 -10.88 8.42
N ASP A 70 -2.24 -11.94 8.48
CA ASP A 70 -2.11 -12.91 7.40
C ASP A 70 -3.39 -13.71 7.14
N ASP A 71 -4.24 -13.92 8.15
CA ASP A 71 -5.54 -14.57 7.96
C ASP A 71 -6.47 -13.67 7.14
N THR A 72 -6.49 -12.37 7.44
CA THR A 72 -7.21 -11.37 6.64
C THR A 72 -6.66 -11.30 5.22
N LEU A 73 -5.34 -11.23 5.03
CA LEU A 73 -4.72 -11.19 3.71
C LEU A 73 -5.07 -12.43 2.87
N ARG A 74 -5.10 -13.62 3.48
CA ARG A 74 -5.56 -14.84 2.81
C ARG A 74 -7.04 -14.77 2.46
N HIS A 75 -7.88 -14.31 3.38
CA HIS A 75 -9.33 -14.18 3.16
C HIS A 75 -9.65 -13.27 1.97
N ILE A 76 -9.02 -12.10 1.89
CA ILE A 76 -9.22 -11.16 0.77
C ILE A 76 -8.43 -11.54 -0.49
N ASN A 77 -7.85 -12.73 -0.53
CA ASN A 77 -7.07 -13.27 -1.65
C ASN A 77 -5.92 -12.34 -2.10
N ARG A 78 -5.18 -11.77 -1.14
CA ARG A 78 -4.13 -10.80 -1.43
C ARG A 78 -2.92 -11.39 -2.17
N GLY A 79 -2.64 -12.69 -1.97
CA GLY A 79 -1.59 -13.43 -2.67
C GLY A 79 -0.18 -13.25 -2.10
N HIS A 80 -0.03 -12.49 -1.02
CA HIS A 80 1.21 -12.35 -0.24
C HIS A 80 0.87 -12.21 1.25
N ASP A 81 1.83 -12.46 2.12
CA ASP A 81 1.76 -12.25 3.57
C ASP A 81 2.29 -10.87 3.99
N PHE A 82 2.16 -10.56 5.27
CA PHE A 82 2.64 -9.29 5.81
C PHE A 82 4.18 -9.19 5.80
N GLU A 83 4.88 -10.32 5.99
CA GLU A 83 6.34 -10.33 5.92
C GLU A 83 6.86 -9.93 4.55
N CYS A 84 6.17 -10.31 3.48
CA CYS A 84 6.47 -9.85 2.12
C CYS A 84 6.37 -8.31 2.02
N SER A 85 5.33 -7.72 2.60
CA SER A 85 5.15 -6.27 2.65
C SER A 85 6.28 -5.59 3.42
N ARG A 86 6.61 -6.09 4.62
CA ARG A 86 7.69 -5.55 5.45
C ARG A 86 9.01 -5.55 4.71
N ARG A 87 9.35 -6.70 4.08
CA ARG A 87 10.59 -6.85 3.33
C ARG A 87 10.68 -5.93 2.11
N ALA A 88 9.59 -5.78 1.35
CA ALA A 88 9.57 -4.89 0.18
C ALA A 88 9.81 -3.43 0.59
N ILE A 89 9.16 -2.98 1.67
CA ILE A 89 9.33 -1.64 2.24
C ILE A 89 10.77 -1.42 2.69
N GLU A 90 11.34 -2.34 3.47
CA GLU A 90 12.73 -2.26 3.95
C GLU A 90 13.73 -2.17 2.79
N LEU A 91 13.62 -3.07 1.80
CA LEU A 91 14.53 -3.10 0.66
C LEU A 91 14.48 -1.82 -0.18
N THR A 92 13.31 -1.19 -0.27
CA THR A 92 13.10 0.07 -1.00
C THR A 92 13.62 1.26 -0.21
N HIS A 93 13.26 1.34 1.08
CA HIS A 93 13.72 2.40 1.96
C HIS A 93 15.25 2.41 2.12
N ASP A 94 15.89 1.23 2.24
CA ASP A 94 17.35 1.11 2.39
C ASP A 94 18.12 1.59 1.15
N ARG A 95 17.45 1.80 0.01
CA ARG A 95 17.96 2.47 -1.19
C ARG A 95 17.70 3.98 -1.23
N GLY A 96 17.20 4.54 -0.13
CA GLY A 96 16.89 5.98 -0.03
C GLY A 96 15.67 6.42 -0.84
N ILE A 97 14.82 5.48 -1.26
CA ILE A 97 13.58 5.78 -1.98
C ILE A 97 12.46 5.99 -0.96
N LEU A 98 11.67 7.06 -1.12
CA LEU A 98 10.49 7.30 -0.27
C LEU A 98 9.49 6.17 -0.42
N THR A 99 9.02 5.65 0.72
CA THR A 99 8.10 4.52 0.79
C THR A 99 6.74 4.92 1.30
N GLY A 100 5.70 4.54 0.57
CA GLY A 100 4.31 4.66 0.99
C GLY A 100 3.68 3.30 1.29
N GLY A 101 2.70 3.29 2.18
CA GLY A 101 1.87 2.13 2.49
C GLY A 101 0.40 2.44 2.34
N HIS A 102 -0.38 1.47 1.88
CA HIS A 102 -1.84 1.54 1.89
C HIS A 102 -2.38 0.49 2.85
N ILE A 103 -3.32 0.85 3.71
CA ILE A 103 -4.06 -0.04 4.58
C ILE A 103 -5.57 0.19 4.42
N ILE A 104 -6.35 -0.84 4.69
CA ILE A 104 -7.81 -0.79 4.66
C ILE A 104 -8.34 -1.11 6.05
N LEU A 105 -9.08 -0.17 6.66
CA LEU A 105 -9.75 -0.40 7.93
C LEU A 105 -11.13 -1.06 7.71
N GLY A 106 -11.46 -1.99 8.59
CA GLY A 106 -12.74 -2.70 8.58
C GLY A 106 -12.81 -3.88 7.63
N LEU A 107 -11.68 -4.49 7.30
CA LEU A 107 -11.64 -5.75 6.54
C LEU A 107 -12.37 -6.88 7.28
N PRO A 108 -12.89 -7.91 6.57
CA PRO A 108 -13.58 -9.03 7.21
C PRO A 108 -12.74 -9.69 8.28
N GLY A 109 -13.31 -9.88 9.47
CA GLY A 109 -12.62 -10.46 10.61
C GLY A 109 -11.80 -9.47 11.45
N GLU A 110 -11.71 -8.22 11.04
CA GLU A 110 -10.99 -7.17 11.77
C GLU A 110 -11.98 -6.21 12.44
N ASP A 111 -12.08 -6.30 13.77
CA ASP A 111 -12.82 -5.34 14.55
C ASP A 111 -12.01 -4.05 14.82
N ARG A 112 -12.59 -3.13 15.57
CA ARG A 112 -11.96 -1.87 15.92
C ARG A 112 -10.64 -2.06 16.70
N GLU A 113 -10.63 -2.96 17.64
CA GLU A 113 -9.48 -3.25 18.52
C GLU A 113 -8.33 -3.82 17.69
N GLU A 114 -8.62 -4.72 16.77
CA GLU A 114 -7.64 -5.28 15.84
C GLU A 114 -7.06 -4.20 14.92
N ASN A 115 -7.90 -3.37 14.30
CA ASN A 115 -7.42 -2.27 13.45
C ASN A 115 -6.49 -1.32 14.25
N ILE A 116 -6.84 -0.97 15.49
CA ILE A 116 -6.01 -0.11 16.33
C ILE A 116 -4.69 -0.81 16.72
N ARG A 117 -4.70 -2.11 16.98
CA ARG A 117 -3.49 -2.89 17.27
C ARG A 117 -2.52 -2.86 16.07
N GLN A 118 -3.05 -2.96 14.86
CA GLN A 118 -2.25 -2.91 13.64
C GLN A 118 -1.48 -1.60 13.47
N ALA A 119 -2.00 -0.48 13.98
CA ALA A 119 -1.35 0.82 13.90
C ALA A 119 0.09 0.81 14.47
N SER A 120 0.29 0.14 15.60
CA SER A 120 1.63 0.03 16.21
C SER A 120 2.59 -0.79 15.32
N ILE A 121 2.10 -1.86 14.69
CA ILE A 121 2.89 -2.69 13.80
C ILE A 121 3.26 -1.92 12.52
N VAL A 122 2.30 -1.19 11.95
CA VAL A 122 2.53 -0.33 10.77
C VAL A 122 3.48 0.81 11.11
N SER A 123 3.39 1.35 12.32
CA SER A 123 4.29 2.40 12.82
C SER A 123 5.76 1.95 12.89
N ASP A 124 6.02 0.65 13.08
CA ASP A 124 7.37 0.09 13.11
C ASP A 124 7.97 -0.15 11.73
N LEU A 125 7.15 -0.05 10.66
CA LEU A 125 7.65 -0.16 9.28
C LEU A 125 8.45 1.09 8.89
N LYS A 126 9.38 0.94 7.96
CA LYS A 126 10.15 2.05 7.38
C LYS A 126 9.32 2.81 6.33
N LEU A 127 8.17 3.35 6.76
CA LEU A 127 7.27 4.14 5.92
C LEU A 127 7.48 5.63 6.12
N ASP A 128 7.47 6.38 5.03
CA ASP A 128 7.44 7.84 4.99
C ASP A 128 5.99 8.35 4.86
N ILE A 129 5.13 7.58 4.16
CA ILE A 129 3.76 7.96 3.83
C ILE A 129 2.83 6.80 4.13
N LEU A 130 1.66 7.09 4.69
CA LEU A 130 0.59 6.10 4.90
C LEU A 130 -0.75 6.61 4.37
N LYS A 131 -1.41 5.81 3.54
CA LYS A 131 -2.79 6.05 3.10
C LYS A 131 -3.73 5.10 3.80
N ILE A 132 -4.72 5.65 4.50
CA ILE A 132 -5.74 4.90 5.23
C ILE A 132 -7.02 4.89 4.40
N HIS A 133 -7.49 3.71 4.06
CA HIS A 133 -8.72 3.49 3.30
C HIS A 133 -9.80 2.86 4.18
N GLN A 134 -11.05 3.21 3.90
CA GLN A 134 -12.21 2.48 4.41
C GLN A 134 -12.53 1.31 3.48
N LEU A 135 -12.89 0.15 4.03
CA LEU A 135 -13.42 -0.94 3.23
C LEU A 135 -14.68 -0.52 2.48
N GLN A 136 -14.71 -0.79 1.20
CA GLN A 136 -15.89 -0.63 0.34
C GLN A 136 -16.25 -1.94 -0.33
N ILE A 137 -17.50 -2.35 -0.19
CA ILE A 137 -18.03 -3.55 -0.88
C ILE A 137 -18.43 -3.16 -2.30
N ILE A 138 -17.64 -3.61 -3.27
CA ILE A 138 -17.84 -3.28 -4.68
C ILE A 138 -18.60 -4.40 -5.38
N ARG A 139 -19.72 -4.05 -6.04
CA ARG A 139 -20.54 -5.01 -6.78
C ARG A 139 -19.72 -5.77 -7.83
N GLY A 140 -19.95 -7.08 -7.92
CA GLY A 140 -19.27 -7.95 -8.89
C GLY A 140 -17.91 -8.44 -8.42
N THR A 141 -17.58 -8.26 -7.15
CA THR A 141 -16.38 -8.85 -6.52
C THR A 141 -16.77 -10.06 -5.68
N GLN A 142 -15.84 -10.98 -5.47
CA GLN A 142 -16.04 -12.14 -4.59
C GLN A 142 -16.44 -11.71 -3.17
N LEU A 143 -15.85 -10.62 -2.66
CA LEU A 143 -16.19 -10.07 -1.34
C LEU A 143 -17.63 -9.57 -1.27
N ALA A 144 -18.17 -9.02 -2.37
CA ALA A 144 -19.58 -8.63 -2.43
C ALA A 144 -20.51 -9.84 -2.41
N ASP A 145 -20.17 -10.91 -3.11
CA ASP A 145 -20.93 -12.16 -3.12
C ASP A 145 -20.91 -12.82 -1.73
N GLU A 146 -19.77 -12.83 -1.06
CA GLU A 146 -19.61 -13.29 0.31
C GLU A 146 -20.48 -12.46 1.27
N TYR A 147 -20.39 -11.13 1.20
CA TYR A 147 -21.19 -10.24 2.03
C TYR A 147 -22.70 -10.43 1.84
N MET A 148 -23.15 -10.71 0.61
CA MET A 148 -24.55 -10.99 0.34
C MET A 148 -25.03 -12.33 0.93
N GLN A 149 -24.14 -13.32 1.02
CA GLN A 149 -24.47 -14.64 1.58
C GLN A 149 -24.36 -14.66 3.11
N GLN A 150 -23.32 -14.04 3.65
CA GLN A 150 -23.02 -13.98 5.07
C GLN A 150 -22.52 -12.57 5.43
N PRO A 151 -23.43 -11.62 5.70
CA PRO A 151 -23.05 -10.25 6.05
C PRO A 151 -22.14 -10.20 7.29
N PHE A 152 -21.04 -9.49 7.18
CA PHE A 152 -20.18 -9.13 8.30
C PHE A 152 -20.35 -7.65 8.65
N LYS A 153 -19.88 -7.25 9.83
CA LYS A 153 -20.03 -5.88 10.31
C LYS A 153 -19.17 -4.93 9.46
N LEU A 154 -19.78 -3.88 8.93
CA LEU A 154 -19.11 -2.71 8.36
C LEU A 154 -19.12 -1.58 9.38
N PHE A 155 -18.08 -0.74 9.38
CA PHE A 155 -18.06 0.46 10.20
C PHE A 155 -19.11 1.46 9.73
N THR A 156 -19.86 2.03 10.67
CA THR A 156 -20.58 3.27 10.43
C THR A 156 -19.59 4.43 10.22
N PRO A 157 -20.02 5.57 9.65
CA PRO A 157 -19.15 6.74 9.51
C PRO A 157 -18.50 7.18 10.83
N ASP A 158 -19.24 7.19 11.93
CA ASP A 158 -18.74 7.59 13.24
C ASP A 158 -17.73 6.56 13.80
N GLU A 159 -18.02 5.25 13.70
CA GLU A 159 -17.07 4.20 14.08
C GLU A 159 -15.79 4.26 13.25
N TYR A 160 -15.88 4.56 11.96
CA TYR A 160 -14.71 4.72 11.09
C TYR A 160 -13.85 5.92 11.53
N ILE A 161 -14.48 7.07 11.77
CA ILE A 161 -13.79 8.29 12.23
C ILE A 161 -13.08 8.02 13.57
N ASP A 162 -13.78 7.45 14.53
CA ASP A 162 -13.19 7.13 15.86
C ASP A 162 -12.04 6.12 15.75
N THR A 163 -12.16 5.15 14.84
CA THR A 163 -11.09 4.17 14.58
C THR A 163 -9.89 4.84 13.91
N CYS A 164 -10.10 5.71 12.93
CA CYS A 164 -9.04 6.49 12.29
C CYS A 164 -8.29 7.37 13.30
N ILE A 165 -9.00 8.09 14.16
CA ILE A 165 -8.38 8.92 15.21
C ILE A 165 -7.50 8.07 16.11
N ALA A 166 -8.05 6.96 16.65
CA ALA A 166 -7.31 6.07 17.53
C ALA A 166 -6.13 5.37 16.83
N TYR A 167 -6.23 5.14 15.53
CA TYR A 167 -5.14 4.62 14.70
C TYR A 167 -4.02 5.65 14.55
N LEU A 168 -4.36 6.89 14.17
CA LEU A 168 -3.41 7.98 13.97
C LEU A 168 -2.64 8.34 15.26
N GLU A 169 -3.30 8.29 16.41
CA GLU A 169 -2.66 8.53 17.71
C GLU A 169 -1.55 7.52 18.06
N ARG A 170 -1.47 6.39 17.34
CA ARG A 170 -0.47 5.33 17.55
C ARG A 170 0.62 5.30 16.50
N LEU A 171 0.47 6.07 15.45
CA LEU A 171 1.52 6.19 14.43
C LEU A 171 2.67 7.08 14.92
N ARG A 172 3.87 6.79 14.42
CA ARG A 172 4.99 7.73 14.56
C ARG A 172 4.62 9.07 13.95
N SER A 173 5.04 10.14 14.58
CA SER A 173 4.71 11.52 14.14
C SER A 173 5.41 11.97 12.87
N ASP A 174 6.38 11.20 12.38
CA ASP A 174 7.13 11.44 11.13
C ASP A 174 6.51 10.78 9.90
N ILE A 175 5.50 9.91 10.08
CA ILE A 175 4.73 9.35 8.96
C ILE A 175 3.71 10.39 8.46
N ILE A 176 3.79 10.72 7.18
CA ILE A 176 2.83 11.61 6.49
C ILE A 176 1.57 10.82 6.15
N VAL A 177 0.38 11.32 6.51
CA VAL A 177 -0.92 10.68 6.25
C VAL A 177 -1.73 11.45 5.23
#